data_ee3bfe5403737eb12bf55278450baa06
#
_entry.id   ee3bfe5403737eb12bf55278450baa06
#
_cell.length_a   1.000
_cell.length_b   1.000
_cell.length_c   1.000
_cell.angle_alpha   90.00
_cell.angle_beta   90.00
_cell.angle_gamma   90.00
#
_symmetry.space_group_name_H-M   'P 1'
#
loop_
_entity.id
_entity.type
_entity.pdbx_description
1 polymer ?
#
loop_
_entity_poly.entity_id
_entity_poly.type
_entity_poly.pdbx_seq_one_letter_code
_entity_poly.pdbx_strand_id
1 'polypeptide(L)'
;MDEGLWAWRQTENHNHMIEMQEKLPAPAADGAVELAFFGGSAFRITSPSGLTMMIDPWRNPPWGTWNWYLYDFPKVAVDIALSTHAHFDHDAVHVLTANVILDRLIGTYEFADVKITGIADKHVSDSKHNAYDWAEMTRRLTPMKTNPPDNCRSFDNCLLIIETGGLRILHWGDNRPNPPDSVWDKIGDIDIVLLPVDGSYHVLSAAQADAVAERLQAKLIVPHHYGIWDVTTRGSTLLPPDEWVNGRKDSIWADGGSVKLTADFVKQQSGRVFCFGEHVAFDKPIARGTGA
;
A
#
# COMPACT_ATOMS: atom_id res chain seq x y z
N MET A 1 -30.36 -18.67 -31.76
CA MET A 1 -29.72 -18.18 -30.52
C MET A 1 -30.62 -18.59 -29.37
N ASP A 2 -30.07 -19.17 -28.35
CA ASP A 2 -30.81 -19.57 -27.17
C ASP A 2 -31.21 -18.30 -26.41
N GLU A 3 -32.51 -17.97 -26.41
CA GLU A 3 -33.02 -16.79 -25.75
C GLU A 3 -32.76 -16.82 -24.22
N GLY A 4 -32.69 -17.99 -23.62
CA GLY A 4 -32.38 -18.17 -22.21
C GLY A 4 -30.91 -17.75 -21.90
N LEU A 5 -29.98 -18.08 -22.78
CA LEU A 5 -28.56 -17.67 -22.62
C LEU A 5 -28.37 -16.18 -22.79
N TRP A 6 -29.15 -15.56 -23.69
CA TRP A 6 -29.10 -14.11 -23.87
C TRP A 6 -29.69 -13.36 -22.67
N ALA A 7 -30.82 -13.81 -22.17
CA ALA A 7 -31.44 -13.24 -20.97
C ALA A 7 -30.51 -13.37 -19.74
N TRP A 8 -29.85 -14.53 -19.57
CA TRP A 8 -28.86 -14.71 -18.51
C TRP A 8 -27.71 -13.70 -18.61
N ARG A 9 -27.13 -13.52 -19.80
CA ARG A 9 -26.05 -12.54 -19.98
C ARG A 9 -26.48 -11.11 -19.69
N GLN A 10 -27.71 -10.73 -19.95
CA GLN A 10 -28.20 -9.41 -19.63
C GLN A 10 -28.45 -9.22 -18.13
N THR A 11 -28.92 -10.24 -17.44
CA THR A 11 -29.21 -10.15 -16.00
C THR A 11 -27.97 -10.25 -15.13
N GLU A 12 -26.96 -10.96 -15.58
CA GLU A 12 -25.71 -11.15 -14.84
C GLU A 12 -24.65 -10.08 -15.15
N ASN A 13 -24.88 -9.26 -16.15
CA ASN A 13 -23.95 -8.20 -16.53
C ASN A 13 -24.18 -6.94 -15.66
N HIS A 14 -23.98 -7.10 -14.36
CA HIS A 14 -24.03 -5.98 -13.43
C HIS A 14 -22.81 -5.07 -13.63
N ASN A 15 -23.08 -3.81 -13.89
CA ASN A 15 -22.04 -2.79 -13.86
C ASN A 15 -21.95 -2.19 -12.45
N HIS A 16 -21.23 -2.86 -11.57
CA HIS A 16 -21.00 -2.41 -10.19
C HIS A 16 -20.38 -1.00 -10.11
N MET A 17 -19.69 -0.54 -11.16
CA MET A 17 -19.15 0.81 -11.21
C MET A 17 -20.25 1.86 -11.23
N ILE A 18 -21.37 1.60 -11.92
CA ILE A 18 -22.52 2.50 -11.89
C ILE A 18 -23.13 2.54 -10.49
N GLU A 19 -23.27 1.38 -9.85
CA GLU A 19 -23.77 1.30 -8.47
C GLU A 19 -22.86 2.04 -7.49
N MET A 20 -21.55 1.92 -7.65
CA MET A 20 -20.57 2.65 -6.84
C MET A 20 -20.67 4.16 -7.02
N GLN A 21 -21.04 4.64 -8.21
CA GLN A 21 -21.20 6.07 -8.49
C GLN A 21 -22.54 6.65 -8.03
N GLU A 22 -23.63 5.87 -8.18
CA GLU A 22 -24.99 6.37 -8.02
C GLU A 22 -25.62 6.06 -6.65
N LYS A 23 -25.20 4.98 -5.99
CA LYS A 23 -25.85 4.45 -4.77
C LYS A 23 -24.95 4.46 -3.55
N LEU A 24 -23.98 5.32 -3.53
CA LEU A 24 -23.11 5.43 -2.36
C LEU A 24 -23.90 5.91 -1.14
N PRO A 25 -23.60 5.38 0.04
CA PRO A 25 -24.16 5.93 1.27
C PRO A 25 -23.84 7.42 1.38
N ALA A 26 -24.70 8.15 2.09
CA ALA A 26 -24.44 9.56 2.36
C ALA A 26 -23.03 9.71 2.99
N PRO A 27 -22.28 10.76 2.61
CA PRO A 27 -20.97 11.02 3.23
C PRO A 27 -21.06 11.00 4.74
N ALA A 28 -20.00 10.49 5.40
CA ALA A 28 -19.91 10.60 6.85
C ALA A 28 -20.06 12.08 7.27
N ALA A 29 -20.80 12.34 8.32
CA ALA A 29 -21.15 13.69 8.74
C ALA A 29 -19.92 14.57 9.06
N ASP A 30 -18.80 13.92 9.44
CA ASP A 30 -17.51 14.57 9.75
C ASP A 30 -16.56 14.61 8.55
N GLY A 31 -16.92 14.05 7.40
CA GLY A 31 -16.07 13.97 6.22
C GLY A 31 -14.78 13.17 6.42
N ALA A 32 -14.72 12.35 7.46
CA ALA A 32 -13.51 11.61 7.82
C ALA A 32 -13.21 10.49 6.83
N VAL A 33 -11.93 10.30 6.55
CA VAL A 33 -11.37 9.13 5.84
C VAL A 33 -10.92 8.12 6.87
N GLU A 34 -11.33 6.85 6.73
CA GLU A 34 -10.78 5.79 7.57
C GLU A 34 -9.57 5.17 6.89
N LEU A 35 -8.45 5.15 7.60
CA LEU A 35 -7.23 4.44 7.22
C LEU A 35 -7.07 3.22 8.14
N ALA A 36 -7.02 2.02 7.56
CA ALA A 36 -6.91 0.77 8.29
C ALA A 36 -5.70 -0.02 7.80
N PHE A 37 -4.84 -0.44 8.72
CA PHE A 37 -3.59 -1.14 8.43
C PHE A 37 -3.80 -2.67 8.49
N PHE A 38 -3.31 -3.37 7.47
CA PHE A 38 -3.41 -4.83 7.34
C PHE A 38 -2.06 -5.53 7.41
N GLY A 39 -1.01 -4.82 7.80
CA GLY A 39 0.35 -5.35 7.88
C GLY A 39 1.14 -5.23 6.57
N GLY A 40 2.47 -5.26 6.67
CA GLY A 40 3.35 -5.03 5.53
C GLY A 40 3.09 -3.66 4.92
N SER A 41 2.66 -3.63 3.68
CA SER A 41 2.28 -2.41 2.97
C SER A 41 0.76 -2.31 2.72
N ALA A 42 -0.02 -3.22 3.32
CA ALA A 42 -1.44 -3.32 3.04
C ALA A 42 -2.27 -2.31 3.84
N PHE A 43 -3.01 -1.45 3.13
CA PHE A 43 -3.94 -0.50 3.72
C PHE A 43 -5.31 -0.59 3.08
N ARG A 44 -6.36 -0.54 3.93
CA ARG A 44 -7.70 -0.24 3.47
C ARG A 44 -8.00 1.24 3.74
N ILE A 45 -8.42 1.95 2.70
CA ILE A 45 -8.92 3.32 2.79
C ILE A 45 -10.42 3.28 2.56
N THR A 46 -11.18 3.90 3.46
CA THR A 46 -12.62 4.09 3.29
C THR A 46 -12.90 5.58 3.15
N SER A 47 -13.53 5.95 2.05
CA SER A 47 -13.90 7.35 1.79
C SER A 47 -15.07 7.81 2.68
N PRO A 48 -15.31 9.11 2.81
CA PRO A 48 -16.49 9.62 3.53
C PRO A 48 -17.82 9.09 3.00
N SER A 49 -17.93 8.77 1.71
CA SER A 49 -19.14 8.17 1.15
C SER A 49 -19.25 6.67 1.42
N GLY A 50 -18.21 6.05 2.00
CA GLY A 50 -18.18 4.62 2.32
C GLY A 50 -17.56 3.74 1.24
N LEU A 51 -17.00 4.31 0.16
CA LEU A 51 -16.29 3.56 -0.85
C LEU A 51 -14.98 3.02 -0.27
N THR A 52 -14.74 1.73 -0.44
CA THR A 52 -13.61 1.01 0.16
C THR A 52 -12.56 0.62 -0.86
N MET A 53 -11.29 0.88 -0.54
CA MET A 53 -10.14 0.53 -1.37
C MET A 53 -9.13 -0.27 -0.54
N MET A 54 -8.59 -1.36 -1.10
CA MET A 54 -7.46 -2.09 -0.52
C MET A 54 -6.25 -1.90 -1.42
N ILE A 55 -5.14 -1.45 -0.83
CA ILE A 55 -3.86 -1.27 -1.51
C ILE A 55 -2.89 -2.32 -0.99
N ASP A 56 -2.13 -2.93 -1.87
CA ASP A 56 -1.02 -3.85 -1.59
C ASP A 56 -1.35 -5.00 -0.62
N PRO A 57 -2.40 -5.81 -0.88
CA PRO A 57 -2.63 -7.02 -0.12
C PRO A 57 -1.48 -8.01 -0.34
N TRP A 58 -1.07 -8.70 0.72
CA TRP A 58 0.08 -9.60 0.73
C TRP A 58 -0.32 -11.08 0.76
N ARG A 59 0.61 -11.94 0.40
CA ARG A 59 0.53 -13.40 0.50
C ARG A 59 1.91 -14.01 0.67
N ASN A 60 1.96 -15.24 1.12
CA ASN A 60 3.18 -16.03 0.98
C ASN A 60 3.32 -16.57 -0.45
N PRO A 61 4.54 -16.76 -0.95
CA PRO A 61 4.77 -17.43 -2.23
C PRO A 61 4.22 -18.88 -2.22
N PRO A 62 3.63 -19.35 -3.31
CA PRO A 62 3.00 -20.67 -3.36
C PRO A 62 3.99 -21.85 -3.27
N TRP A 63 5.28 -21.62 -3.52
CA TRP A 63 6.31 -22.69 -3.47
C TRP A 63 6.86 -22.97 -2.05
N GLY A 64 6.39 -22.25 -1.02
CA GLY A 64 6.67 -22.57 0.39
C GLY A 64 8.11 -22.33 0.87
N THR A 65 9.00 -21.83 0.02
CA THR A 65 10.41 -21.62 0.37
C THR A 65 10.64 -20.39 1.23
N TRP A 66 9.73 -19.42 1.12
CA TRP A 66 9.77 -18.14 1.81
C TRP A 66 8.39 -17.83 2.39
N ASN A 67 8.17 -18.22 3.61
CA ASN A 67 6.96 -17.89 4.33
C ASN A 67 7.25 -16.68 5.23
N TRP A 68 7.03 -15.49 4.70
CA TRP A 68 7.22 -14.25 5.45
C TRP A 68 6.08 -13.99 6.41
N TYR A 69 4.89 -14.46 6.08
CA TYR A 69 3.71 -14.23 6.89
C TYR A 69 3.28 -15.51 7.60
N LEU A 70 3.04 -15.42 8.90
CA LEU A 70 2.54 -16.54 9.72
C LEU A 70 1.10 -16.90 9.41
N TYR A 71 0.37 -15.99 8.80
CA TYR A 71 -1.05 -16.12 8.50
C TYR A 71 -1.30 -15.91 7.02
N ASP A 72 -2.45 -16.37 6.57
CA ASP A 72 -2.98 -15.98 5.26
C ASP A 72 -3.61 -14.57 5.39
N PHE A 73 -3.63 -13.83 4.30
CA PHE A 73 -4.33 -12.56 4.26
C PHE A 73 -5.82 -12.77 4.61
N PRO A 74 -6.42 -11.93 5.45
CA PRO A 74 -7.81 -12.10 5.82
C PRO A 74 -8.74 -11.98 4.61
N LYS A 75 -9.91 -12.65 4.68
CA LYS A 75 -10.94 -12.49 3.65
C LYS A 75 -11.57 -11.11 3.78
N VAL A 76 -11.34 -10.27 2.81
CA VAL A 76 -11.84 -8.88 2.79
C VAL A 76 -12.59 -8.63 1.50
N ALA A 77 -13.75 -7.99 1.62
CA ALA A 77 -14.50 -7.45 0.50
C ALA A 77 -14.26 -5.94 0.44
N VAL A 78 -13.97 -5.43 -0.76
CA VAL A 78 -13.77 -4.01 -1.05
C VAL A 78 -14.36 -3.64 -2.40
N ASP A 79 -14.58 -2.37 -2.62
CA ASP A 79 -15.01 -1.89 -3.94
C ASP A 79 -13.85 -1.93 -4.94
N ILE A 80 -12.67 -1.48 -4.53
CA ILE A 80 -11.50 -1.37 -5.40
C ILE A 80 -10.30 -2.06 -4.76
N ALA A 81 -9.64 -2.94 -5.50
CA ALA A 81 -8.34 -3.51 -5.15
C ALA A 81 -7.24 -2.86 -6.00
N LEU A 82 -6.15 -2.50 -5.35
CA LEU A 82 -5.00 -1.80 -5.94
C LEU A 82 -3.71 -2.55 -5.61
N SER A 83 -2.75 -2.52 -6.53
CA SER A 83 -1.39 -2.98 -6.30
C SER A 83 -0.39 -1.99 -6.87
N THR A 84 0.68 -1.70 -6.12
CA THR A 84 1.76 -0.81 -6.58
C THR A 84 2.73 -1.53 -7.52
N HIS A 85 3.02 -2.81 -7.27
CA HIS A 85 3.94 -3.62 -8.06
C HIS A 85 3.73 -5.13 -7.86
N ALA A 86 4.41 -5.94 -8.67
CA ALA A 86 4.19 -7.38 -8.76
C ALA A 86 5.14 -8.20 -7.86
N HIS A 87 5.20 -7.88 -6.56
CA HIS A 87 5.81 -8.73 -5.55
C HIS A 87 4.75 -9.39 -4.68
N PHE A 88 5.06 -10.58 -4.13
CA PHE A 88 4.09 -11.39 -3.38
C PHE A 88 3.54 -10.72 -2.12
N ASP A 89 4.26 -9.76 -1.59
CA ASP A 89 3.90 -8.94 -0.44
C ASP A 89 3.10 -7.67 -0.81
N HIS A 90 2.76 -7.49 -2.11
CA HIS A 90 1.99 -6.36 -2.62
C HIS A 90 0.89 -6.75 -3.64
N ASP A 91 0.96 -7.93 -4.27
CA ASP A 91 0.14 -8.26 -5.45
C ASP A 91 -1.01 -9.24 -5.18
N ALA A 92 -1.33 -9.52 -3.93
CA ALA A 92 -2.33 -10.52 -3.60
C ALA A 92 -3.79 -10.07 -3.83
N VAL A 93 -4.05 -9.24 -4.83
CA VAL A 93 -5.40 -8.74 -5.17
C VAL A 93 -6.41 -9.87 -5.42
N HIS A 94 -5.94 -11.06 -5.81
CA HIS A 94 -6.75 -12.24 -6.06
C HIS A 94 -7.32 -12.90 -4.80
N VAL A 95 -6.83 -12.57 -3.60
CA VAL A 95 -7.37 -13.08 -2.33
C VAL A 95 -8.55 -12.23 -1.81
N LEU A 96 -8.77 -11.08 -2.43
CA LEU A 96 -9.85 -10.17 -2.10
C LEU A 96 -11.13 -10.51 -2.88
N THR A 97 -12.27 -10.11 -2.33
CA THR A 97 -13.49 -9.94 -3.12
C THR A 97 -13.58 -8.47 -3.49
N ALA A 98 -13.33 -8.14 -4.76
CA ALA A 98 -13.31 -6.76 -5.23
C ALA A 98 -14.22 -6.58 -6.45
N ASN A 99 -14.91 -5.44 -6.53
CA ASN A 99 -15.71 -5.08 -7.70
C ASN A 99 -14.82 -4.64 -8.87
N VAL A 100 -13.72 -3.94 -8.56
CA VAL A 100 -12.74 -3.44 -9.54
C VAL A 100 -11.34 -3.78 -9.06
N ILE A 101 -10.48 -4.21 -9.97
CA ILE A 101 -9.06 -4.43 -9.72
C ILE A 101 -8.28 -3.49 -10.63
N LEU A 102 -7.48 -2.61 -10.04
CA LEU A 102 -6.59 -1.68 -10.72
C LEU A 102 -5.14 -2.02 -10.37
N ASP A 103 -4.65 -3.11 -10.95
CA ASP A 103 -3.30 -3.59 -10.75
C ASP A 103 -2.30 -2.68 -11.48
N ARG A 104 -1.36 -2.08 -10.74
CA ARG A 104 -0.32 -1.19 -11.27
C ARG A 104 -0.90 -0.08 -12.15
N LEU A 105 -1.87 0.61 -11.59
CA LEU A 105 -2.58 1.69 -12.27
C LEU A 105 -1.64 2.81 -12.73
N ILE A 106 -1.75 3.21 -13.99
CA ILE A 106 -1.14 4.42 -14.53
C ILE A 106 -2.22 5.31 -15.11
N GLY A 107 -2.23 6.55 -14.70
CA GLY A 107 -3.27 7.52 -15.07
C GLY A 107 -4.22 7.83 -13.91
N THR A 108 -5.33 8.49 -14.24
CA THR A 108 -6.28 8.96 -13.23
C THR A 108 -7.65 8.34 -13.47
N TYR A 109 -8.28 7.88 -12.39
CA TYR A 109 -9.63 7.34 -12.36
C TYR A 109 -10.44 7.99 -11.25
N GLU A 110 -11.71 8.20 -11.47
CA GLU A 110 -12.62 8.80 -10.50
C GLU A 110 -13.79 7.86 -10.23
N PHE A 111 -14.09 7.66 -8.94
CA PHE A 111 -15.17 6.84 -8.44
C PHE A 111 -15.85 7.59 -7.31
N ALA A 112 -17.07 8.06 -7.54
CA ALA A 112 -17.83 8.79 -6.54
C ALA A 112 -17.04 9.98 -5.92
N ASP A 113 -16.71 9.90 -4.63
CA ASP A 113 -15.94 10.90 -3.89
C ASP A 113 -14.43 10.60 -3.83
N VAL A 114 -13.97 9.68 -4.67
CA VAL A 114 -12.56 9.25 -4.72
C VAL A 114 -11.96 9.50 -6.08
N LYS A 115 -10.75 10.07 -6.10
CA LYS A 115 -9.92 10.15 -7.29
C LYS A 115 -8.61 9.41 -7.02
N ILE A 116 -8.26 8.48 -7.91
CA ILE A 116 -7.07 7.64 -7.83
C ILE A 116 -6.14 8.01 -8.98
N THR A 117 -4.92 8.40 -8.67
CA THR A 117 -3.89 8.69 -9.67
C THR A 117 -2.69 7.77 -9.46
N GLY A 118 -2.36 6.99 -10.49
CA GLY A 118 -1.16 6.17 -10.52
C GLY A 118 -0.05 6.83 -11.33
N ILE A 119 1.14 6.90 -10.76
CA ILE A 119 2.34 7.49 -11.37
C ILE A 119 3.38 6.38 -11.54
N ALA A 120 3.78 6.13 -12.80
CA ALA A 120 4.82 5.16 -13.10
C ALA A 120 6.19 5.63 -12.62
N ASP A 121 6.90 4.76 -11.90
CA ASP A 121 8.31 4.94 -11.56
C ASP A 121 8.97 3.57 -11.37
N LYS A 122 10.04 3.49 -10.63
CA LYS A 122 10.87 2.29 -10.47
C LYS A 122 10.89 1.81 -9.03
N HIS A 123 10.87 0.50 -8.89
CA HIS A 123 11.15 -0.17 -7.64
C HIS A 123 12.58 0.15 -7.15
N VAL A 124 12.78 0.16 -5.85
CA VAL A 124 14.05 0.48 -5.22
C VAL A 124 15.20 -0.42 -5.67
N SER A 125 14.93 -1.67 -6.03
CA SER A 125 15.94 -2.63 -6.52
C SER A 125 16.68 -2.17 -7.78
N ASP A 126 16.08 -1.29 -8.57
CA ASP A 126 16.68 -0.71 -9.78
C ASP A 126 17.47 0.57 -9.49
N SER A 127 17.51 1.02 -8.25
CA SER A 127 18.20 2.24 -7.86
C SER A 127 19.63 1.94 -7.44
N LYS A 128 20.59 2.71 -7.96
CA LYS A 128 21.99 2.71 -7.47
C LYS A 128 22.11 3.15 -6.02
N HIS A 129 21.04 3.70 -5.45
CA HIS A 129 20.97 4.21 -4.09
C HIS A 129 20.23 3.25 -3.14
N ASN A 130 19.95 2.03 -3.60
CA ASN A 130 19.34 1.02 -2.74
C ASN A 130 20.26 0.71 -1.54
N ALA A 131 19.67 0.49 -0.37
CA ALA A 131 20.40 0.07 0.83
C ALA A 131 21.00 -1.35 0.68
N TYR A 132 20.39 -2.19 -0.17
CA TYR A 132 20.87 -3.52 -0.52
C TYR A 132 21.28 -3.59 -2.00
N ASP A 133 22.32 -4.34 -2.32
CA ASP A 133 22.62 -4.71 -3.70
C ASP A 133 21.71 -5.87 -4.13
N TRP A 134 20.48 -5.53 -4.50
CA TRP A 134 19.50 -6.50 -4.97
C TRP A 134 19.93 -7.21 -6.25
N ALA A 135 20.68 -6.55 -7.10
CA ALA A 135 21.23 -7.15 -8.31
C ALA A 135 22.21 -8.29 -7.98
N GLU A 136 23.06 -8.08 -6.98
CA GLU A 136 23.99 -9.11 -6.51
C GLU A 136 23.23 -10.23 -5.76
N MET A 137 22.29 -9.87 -4.89
CA MET A 137 21.48 -10.85 -4.17
C MET A 137 20.68 -11.73 -5.13
N THR A 138 20.06 -11.14 -6.13
CA THR A 138 19.30 -11.88 -7.14
C THR A 138 20.21 -12.78 -7.97
N ARG A 139 21.38 -12.32 -8.36
CA ARG A 139 22.36 -13.16 -9.08
C ARG A 139 22.82 -14.38 -8.28
N ARG A 140 22.89 -14.26 -6.96
CA ARG A 140 23.23 -15.38 -6.06
C ARG A 140 22.09 -16.38 -5.91
N LEU A 141 20.83 -15.91 -5.97
CA LEU A 141 19.67 -16.73 -5.72
C LEU A 141 19.13 -17.41 -6.99
N THR A 142 19.31 -16.79 -8.14
CA THR A 142 18.77 -17.29 -9.40
C THR A 142 19.68 -16.95 -10.59
N PRO A 143 19.81 -17.84 -11.58
CA PRO A 143 20.53 -17.54 -12.82
C PRO A 143 19.75 -16.60 -13.75
N MET A 144 18.52 -16.24 -13.40
CA MET A 144 17.66 -15.36 -14.21
C MET A 144 18.09 -13.90 -14.04
N LYS A 145 18.14 -13.16 -15.14
CA LYS A 145 18.23 -11.70 -15.11
C LYS A 145 16.86 -11.18 -14.66
N THR A 146 16.76 -10.79 -13.41
CA THR A 146 15.50 -10.31 -12.80
C THR A 146 15.39 -8.79 -12.81
N ASN A 147 16.49 -8.08 -13.06
CA ASN A 147 16.44 -6.64 -13.13
C ASN A 147 15.92 -6.20 -14.50
N PRO A 148 14.89 -5.38 -14.56
CA PRO A 148 14.56 -4.67 -15.77
C PRO A 148 15.82 -3.93 -16.25
N PRO A 149 16.08 -3.88 -17.54
CA PRO A 149 17.18 -3.08 -18.07
C PRO A 149 17.01 -1.64 -17.59
N ASP A 150 18.13 -0.93 -17.43
CA ASP A 150 18.14 0.50 -17.11
C ASP A 150 17.55 1.30 -18.27
N ASN A 151 16.25 1.16 -18.46
CA ASN A 151 15.44 1.68 -19.55
C ASN A 151 14.47 2.71 -18.97
N CYS A 152 14.63 3.95 -19.35
CA CYS A 152 13.75 5.04 -18.91
C CYS A 152 12.27 4.89 -19.31
N ARG A 153 11.97 3.96 -20.24
CA ARG A 153 10.60 3.65 -20.68
C ARG A 153 9.95 2.51 -19.90
N SER A 154 10.71 1.74 -19.10
CA SER A 154 10.15 0.70 -18.25
C SER A 154 9.84 1.27 -16.88
N PHE A 155 8.81 0.74 -16.25
CA PHE A 155 8.50 0.97 -14.85
C PHE A 155 8.19 -0.38 -14.21
N ASP A 156 8.39 -0.49 -12.92
CA ASP A 156 8.14 -1.70 -12.13
C ASP A 156 7.55 -1.40 -10.75
N ASN A 157 7.27 -0.13 -10.49
CA ASN A 157 6.46 0.32 -9.35
C ASN A 157 5.59 1.49 -9.78
N CYS A 158 4.41 1.62 -9.20
CA CYS A 158 3.59 2.82 -9.31
C CYS A 158 3.32 3.43 -7.94
N LEU A 159 3.51 4.75 -7.89
CA LEU A 159 3.06 5.56 -6.77
C LEU A 159 1.56 5.77 -6.91
N LEU A 160 0.80 5.58 -5.84
CA LEU A 160 -0.65 5.76 -5.86
C LEU A 160 -1.05 6.96 -5.00
N ILE A 161 -1.75 7.92 -5.61
CA ILE A 161 -2.33 9.06 -4.90
C ILE A 161 -3.83 8.86 -4.83
N ILE A 162 -4.37 8.86 -3.62
CA ILE A 162 -5.80 8.79 -3.34
C ILE A 162 -6.27 10.14 -2.83
N GLU A 163 -7.18 10.77 -3.56
CA GLU A 163 -7.80 12.04 -3.20
C GLU A 163 -9.23 11.78 -2.75
N THR A 164 -9.53 12.01 -1.48
CA THR A 164 -10.87 11.84 -0.88
C THR A 164 -10.96 12.56 0.46
N GLY A 165 -12.15 12.97 0.88
CA GLY A 165 -12.36 13.65 2.16
C GLY A 165 -11.55 14.94 2.33
N GLY A 166 -11.15 15.60 1.23
CA GLY A 166 -10.30 16.80 1.26
C GLY A 166 -8.84 16.51 1.59
N LEU A 167 -8.41 15.26 1.52
CA LEU A 167 -7.05 14.78 1.74
C LEU A 167 -6.44 14.20 0.46
N ARG A 168 -5.12 14.38 0.30
CA ARG A 168 -4.29 13.72 -0.70
C ARG A 168 -3.37 12.73 0.02
N ILE A 169 -3.58 11.44 -0.22
CA ILE A 169 -2.86 10.35 0.43
C ILE A 169 -1.98 9.67 -0.61
N LEU A 170 -0.68 9.69 -0.40
CA LEU A 170 0.30 9.01 -1.26
C LEU A 170 0.71 7.68 -0.66
N HIS A 171 0.51 6.59 -1.39
CA HIS A 171 1.15 5.31 -1.10
C HIS A 171 2.44 5.21 -1.92
N TRP A 172 3.59 5.13 -1.22
CA TRP A 172 4.90 5.11 -1.86
C TRP A 172 5.22 3.77 -2.52
N GLY A 173 4.59 2.68 -2.04
CA GLY A 173 4.99 1.32 -2.41
C GLY A 173 6.45 1.08 -2.07
N ASP A 174 7.13 0.32 -2.90
CA ASP A 174 8.57 0.06 -2.78
C ASP A 174 9.39 0.94 -3.74
N ASN A 175 8.93 2.17 -3.94
CA ASN A 175 9.54 3.09 -4.86
C ASN A 175 10.96 3.50 -4.44
N ARG A 176 11.81 3.78 -5.44
CA ARG A 176 13.16 4.29 -5.20
C ARG A 176 13.15 5.62 -4.44
N PRO A 177 14.23 5.95 -3.68
CA PRO A 177 14.28 7.17 -2.87
C PRO A 177 14.49 8.45 -3.69
N ASN A 178 14.88 8.31 -4.96
CA ASN A 178 15.29 9.40 -5.83
C ASN A 178 14.57 9.40 -7.19
N PRO A 179 13.23 9.49 -7.20
CA PRO A 179 12.49 9.70 -8.44
C PRO A 179 13.00 10.93 -9.19
N PRO A 180 12.91 10.97 -10.53
CA PRO A 180 13.24 12.16 -11.31
C PRO A 180 12.25 13.29 -11.03
N ASP A 181 12.65 14.53 -11.29
CA ASP A 181 11.81 15.72 -11.03
C ASP A 181 10.43 15.62 -11.71
N SER A 182 10.36 15.04 -12.90
CA SER A 182 9.08 14.82 -13.59
C SER A 182 8.09 13.90 -12.86
N VAL A 183 8.56 13.06 -11.94
CA VAL A 183 7.72 12.25 -11.05
C VAL A 183 7.33 13.09 -9.83
N TRP A 184 8.28 13.82 -9.23
CA TRP A 184 8.00 14.74 -8.13
C TRP A 184 6.96 15.80 -8.49
N ASP A 185 7.07 16.37 -9.70
CA ASP A 185 6.11 17.36 -10.20
C ASP A 185 4.69 16.79 -10.31
N LYS A 186 4.55 15.50 -10.63
CA LYS A 186 3.25 14.81 -10.69
C LYS A 186 2.71 14.48 -9.30
N ILE A 187 3.58 14.18 -8.34
CA ILE A 187 3.17 13.93 -6.95
C ILE A 187 2.53 15.20 -6.38
N GLY A 188 3.20 16.35 -6.50
CA GLY A 188 2.71 17.61 -5.94
C GLY A 188 2.59 17.59 -4.42
N ASP A 189 1.72 18.43 -3.88
CA ASP A 189 1.49 18.53 -2.44
C ASP A 189 0.75 17.30 -1.90
N ILE A 190 1.21 16.75 -0.78
CA ILE A 190 0.67 15.56 -0.14
C ILE A 190 0.32 15.87 1.32
N ASP A 191 -0.87 15.46 1.74
CA ASP A 191 -1.29 15.57 3.14
C ASP A 191 -0.79 14.39 3.97
N ILE A 192 -0.92 13.17 3.45
CA ILE A 192 -0.51 11.93 4.14
C ILE A 192 0.38 11.13 3.20
N VAL A 193 1.53 10.69 3.68
CA VAL A 193 2.36 9.70 2.97
C VAL A 193 2.39 8.39 3.74
N LEU A 194 2.05 7.29 3.06
CA LEU A 194 2.31 5.93 3.49
C LEU A 194 3.71 5.59 2.96
N LEU A 195 4.69 5.51 3.87
CA LEU A 195 6.12 5.47 3.53
C LEU A 195 6.77 4.18 4.04
N PRO A 196 7.51 3.42 3.21
CA PRO A 196 8.19 2.23 3.68
C PRO A 196 9.30 2.60 4.68
N VAL A 197 9.15 2.11 5.90
CA VAL A 197 10.13 2.24 6.98
C VAL A 197 10.14 0.94 7.76
N ASP A 198 11.23 0.22 7.68
CA ASP A 198 11.46 -0.98 8.49
C ASP A 198 12.86 -0.92 9.14
N GLY A 199 13.05 -1.63 10.21
CA GLY A 199 14.31 -1.62 10.95
C GLY A 199 15.46 -2.33 10.25
N SER A 200 15.20 -3.04 9.15
CA SER A 200 16.20 -3.76 8.35
C SER A 200 16.72 -2.99 7.15
N TYR A 201 16.09 -1.87 6.83
CA TYR A 201 16.39 -1.07 5.63
C TYR A 201 16.18 -1.83 4.31
N HIS A 202 15.18 -2.71 4.27
CA HIS A 202 14.91 -3.56 3.12
C HIS A 202 14.56 -2.75 1.86
N VAL A 203 13.72 -1.73 2.01
CA VAL A 203 13.32 -0.83 0.91
C VAL A 203 14.10 0.48 0.98
N LEU A 204 13.91 1.26 2.04
CA LEU A 204 14.59 2.51 2.27
C LEU A 204 15.44 2.44 3.55
N SER A 205 16.65 2.96 3.51
CA SER A 205 17.36 3.26 4.76
C SER A 205 16.66 4.38 5.52
N ALA A 206 16.90 4.51 6.81
CA ALA A 206 16.36 5.59 7.64
C ALA A 206 16.64 6.97 7.01
N ALA A 207 17.87 7.19 6.55
CA ALA A 207 18.27 8.43 5.88
C ALA A 207 17.54 8.68 4.55
N GLN A 208 17.23 7.62 3.80
CA GLN A 208 16.45 7.73 2.56
C GLN A 208 14.99 8.03 2.85
N ALA A 209 14.40 7.37 3.84
CA ALA A 209 13.03 7.67 4.29
C ALA A 209 12.92 9.13 4.78
N ASP A 210 13.92 9.62 5.50
CA ASP A 210 14.01 11.01 5.94
C ASP A 210 14.06 11.98 4.77
N ALA A 211 14.91 11.71 3.78
CA ALA A 211 15.05 12.57 2.60
C ALA A 211 13.77 12.61 1.77
N VAL A 212 13.07 11.48 1.62
CA VAL A 212 11.77 11.41 0.95
C VAL A 212 10.73 12.21 1.72
N ALA A 213 10.63 11.99 3.03
CA ALA A 213 9.69 12.70 3.90
C ALA A 213 9.92 14.22 3.90
N GLU A 214 11.19 14.63 3.96
CA GLU A 214 11.59 16.04 3.89
C GLU A 214 11.21 16.67 2.55
N ARG A 215 11.41 15.98 1.44
CA ARG A 215 11.06 16.50 0.10
C ARG A 215 9.55 16.57 -0.10
N LEU A 216 8.79 15.61 0.40
CA LEU A 216 7.32 15.60 0.31
C LEU A 216 6.65 16.68 1.16
N GLN A 217 7.25 17.06 2.29
CA GLN A 217 6.64 18.00 3.25
C GLN A 217 5.23 17.56 3.67
N ALA A 218 4.96 16.25 3.67
CA ALA A 218 3.65 15.72 4.05
C ALA A 218 3.29 16.12 5.48
N LYS A 219 2.01 16.34 5.74
CA LYS A 219 1.53 16.72 7.08
C LYS A 219 1.61 15.55 8.06
N LEU A 220 1.27 14.36 7.57
CA LEU A 220 1.30 13.13 8.35
C LEU A 220 2.11 12.07 7.59
N ILE A 221 2.97 11.34 8.30
CA ILE A 221 3.77 10.24 7.77
C ILE A 221 3.32 8.96 8.46
N VAL A 222 2.90 7.97 7.70
CA VAL A 222 2.48 6.66 8.21
C VAL A 222 3.48 5.62 7.73
N PRO A 223 4.31 5.08 8.65
CA PRO A 223 5.25 4.01 8.31
C PRO A 223 4.53 2.74 7.86
N HIS A 224 5.10 2.06 6.89
CA HIS A 224 4.68 0.72 6.46
C HIS A 224 5.86 -0.14 6.05
N HIS A 225 5.61 -1.31 5.45
CA HIS A 225 6.61 -2.28 5.00
C HIS A 225 7.44 -2.87 6.14
N TYR A 226 6.82 -3.10 7.29
CA TYR A 226 7.46 -3.72 8.45
C TYR A 226 6.69 -4.94 8.92
N GLY A 227 7.38 -5.83 9.63
CA GLY A 227 6.79 -7.00 10.27
C GLY A 227 6.03 -6.64 11.52
N ILE A 228 4.85 -7.22 11.69
CA ILE A 228 3.97 -7.07 12.86
C ILE A 228 3.82 -8.37 13.63
N TRP A 229 4.41 -9.44 13.17
CA TRP A 229 4.50 -10.76 13.80
C TRP A 229 5.84 -11.39 13.45
N ASP A 230 6.25 -12.38 14.23
CA ASP A 230 7.49 -13.12 13.95
C ASP A 230 7.47 -13.64 12.51
N VAL A 231 8.26 -13.00 11.69
CA VAL A 231 8.51 -13.41 10.34
C VAL A 231 9.59 -14.45 10.40
N THR A 232 9.21 -15.65 10.48
CA THR A 232 9.98 -16.88 10.38
C THR A 232 11.43 -16.88 10.90
N THR A 233 11.87 -18.04 11.34
CA THR A 233 13.21 -18.46 11.77
C THR A 233 14.38 -18.11 10.83
N ARG A 234 14.19 -17.34 9.74
CA ARG A 234 15.22 -17.11 8.71
C ARG A 234 15.82 -15.70 8.67
N GLY A 235 15.62 -14.92 9.70
CA GLY A 235 16.10 -13.53 9.70
C GLY A 235 15.26 -12.66 8.75
N SER A 236 14.23 -12.02 9.30
CA SER A 236 13.37 -11.14 8.54
C SER A 236 14.10 -9.89 8.07
N THR A 237 13.77 -9.47 6.86
CA THR A 237 14.06 -8.13 6.35
C THR A 237 12.91 -7.15 6.61
N LEU A 238 11.91 -7.54 7.42
CA LEU A 238 10.76 -6.72 7.80
C LEU A 238 10.76 -6.53 9.31
N LEU A 239 11.74 -5.81 9.84
CA LEU A 239 11.83 -5.50 11.26
C LEU A 239 10.91 -4.33 11.64
N PRO A 240 10.49 -4.22 12.91
CA PRO A 240 9.67 -3.11 13.39
C PRO A 240 10.33 -1.74 13.16
N PRO A 241 9.56 -0.68 12.91
CA PRO A 241 10.08 0.66 12.65
C PRO A 241 10.38 1.46 13.92
N ASP A 242 10.41 0.81 15.09
CA ASP A 242 10.41 1.43 16.42
C ASP A 242 11.55 2.41 16.61
N GLU A 243 12.78 2.06 16.19
CA GLU A 243 13.93 2.94 16.32
C GLU A 243 13.73 4.24 15.57
N TRP A 244 13.25 4.15 14.31
CA TRP A 244 12.98 5.31 13.48
C TRP A 244 11.82 6.16 14.02
N VAL A 245 10.75 5.53 14.48
CA VAL A 245 9.57 6.21 15.03
C VAL A 245 9.89 6.90 16.36
N ASN A 246 10.59 6.20 17.28
CA ASN A 246 10.97 6.74 18.58
C ASN A 246 12.02 7.85 18.49
N GLY A 247 12.80 7.88 17.42
CA GLY A 247 13.71 8.98 17.10
C GLY A 247 13.01 10.28 16.69
N ARG A 248 11.69 10.25 16.48
CA ARG A 248 10.87 11.40 16.04
C ARG A 248 10.17 12.06 17.20
N LYS A 249 10.20 13.38 17.20
CA LYS A 249 9.46 14.14 18.20
C LYS A 249 7.95 14.03 17.95
N ASP A 250 7.19 13.84 19.02
CA ASP A 250 5.73 13.87 19.00
C ASP A 250 5.05 12.82 18.09
N SER A 251 5.70 11.66 17.89
CA SER A 251 5.10 10.53 17.18
C SER A 251 3.82 10.06 17.90
N ILE A 252 2.82 9.66 17.11
CA ILE A 252 1.58 9.05 17.60
C ILE A 252 1.69 7.54 17.35
N TRP A 253 1.54 6.77 18.41
CA TRP A 253 1.30 5.33 18.29
C TRP A 253 -0.21 5.09 18.32
N ALA A 254 -0.71 4.34 17.33
CA ALA A 254 -2.11 3.97 17.29
C ALA A 254 -2.47 3.03 18.44
N ASP A 255 -3.69 3.11 18.91
CA ASP A 255 -4.29 2.19 19.89
C ASP A 255 -5.11 1.06 19.25
N GLY A 256 -5.16 1.01 17.91
CA GLY A 256 -5.87 0.01 17.13
C GLY A 256 -5.42 -0.05 15.67
N GLY A 257 -5.98 -1.01 14.93
CA GLY A 257 -5.63 -1.25 13.51
C GLY A 257 -6.24 -0.26 12.52
N SER A 258 -7.07 0.68 12.95
CA SER A 258 -7.65 1.71 12.08
C SER A 258 -7.76 3.06 12.78
N VAL A 259 -7.81 4.12 11.99
CA VAL A 259 -7.99 5.49 12.46
C VAL A 259 -8.88 6.27 11.49
N LYS A 260 -9.71 7.15 12.03
CA LYS A 260 -10.47 8.13 11.25
C LYS A 260 -9.72 9.47 11.24
N LEU A 261 -9.44 9.98 10.06
CA LEU A 261 -8.67 11.19 9.82
C LEU A 261 -9.54 12.22 9.11
N THR A 262 -9.69 13.37 9.70
CA THR A 262 -10.33 14.54 9.04
C THR A 262 -9.28 15.42 8.40
N ALA A 263 -9.65 16.13 7.34
CA ALA A 263 -8.75 17.10 6.70
C ALA A 263 -8.25 18.16 7.69
N ASP A 264 -9.12 18.62 8.60
CA ASP A 264 -8.76 19.63 9.61
C ASP A 264 -7.69 19.11 10.58
N PHE A 265 -7.84 17.85 11.06
CA PHE A 265 -6.83 17.25 11.93
C PHE A 265 -5.49 17.10 11.20
N VAL A 266 -5.50 16.55 9.98
CA VAL A 266 -4.27 16.27 9.23
C VAL A 266 -3.54 17.57 8.87
N LYS A 267 -4.26 18.59 8.40
CA LYS A 267 -3.66 19.89 8.00
C LYS A 267 -3.03 20.67 9.15
N GLN A 268 -3.37 20.35 10.39
CA GLN A 268 -2.73 20.94 11.59
C GLN A 268 -1.40 20.25 11.94
N GLN A 269 -1.09 19.10 11.32
CA GLN A 269 0.17 18.42 11.54
C GLN A 269 1.29 19.02 10.67
N SER A 270 2.54 18.73 11.04
CA SER A 270 3.73 19.20 10.31
C SER A 270 4.80 18.12 10.32
N GLY A 271 4.71 17.16 9.40
CA GLY A 271 5.63 16.02 9.32
C GLY A 271 5.53 15.06 10.51
N ARG A 272 4.35 15.00 11.16
CA ARG A 272 4.16 14.12 12.32
C ARG A 272 4.06 12.66 11.90
N VAL A 273 4.69 11.77 12.66
CA VAL A 273 4.59 10.33 12.43
C VAL A 273 3.37 9.76 13.14
N PHE A 274 2.58 8.96 12.43
CA PHE A 274 1.49 8.15 12.97
C PHE A 274 1.78 6.69 12.65
N CYS A 275 2.11 5.89 13.66
CA CYS A 275 2.52 4.50 13.50
C CYS A 275 1.47 3.53 14.08
N PHE A 276 1.07 2.54 13.30
CA PHE A 276 0.16 1.49 13.78
C PHE A 276 0.85 0.47 14.71
N GLY A 277 2.19 0.41 14.71
CA GLY A 277 2.92 -0.59 15.50
C GLY A 277 2.48 -2.00 15.14
N GLU A 278 2.14 -2.80 16.15
CA GLU A 278 1.66 -4.17 15.97
C GLU A 278 0.16 -4.31 15.70
N HIS A 279 -0.56 -3.20 15.65
CA HIS A 279 -2.01 -3.21 15.46
C HIS A 279 -2.37 -3.40 13.99
N VAL A 280 -3.29 -4.32 13.73
CA VAL A 280 -3.88 -4.55 12.41
C VAL A 280 -5.40 -4.55 12.49
N ALA A 281 -6.05 -4.23 11.36
CA ALA A 281 -7.50 -4.08 11.26
C ALA A 281 -8.23 -5.43 11.01
N PHE A 282 -7.70 -6.52 11.54
CA PHE A 282 -8.34 -7.84 11.50
C PHE A 282 -7.96 -8.66 12.73
N ASP A 283 -8.80 -9.62 13.06
CA ASP A 283 -8.49 -10.59 14.13
C ASP A 283 -7.35 -11.51 13.67
N LYS A 284 -6.21 -11.43 14.36
CA LYS A 284 -5.09 -12.33 14.06
C LYS A 284 -5.53 -13.78 14.36
N PRO A 285 -5.53 -14.68 13.37
CA PRO A 285 -5.81 -16.08 13.64
C PRO A 285 -4.78 -16.65 14.61
N ILE A 286 -5.16 -17.69 15.34
CA ILE A 286 -4.20 -18.42 16.20
C ILE A 286 -3.10 -18.93 15.30
N ALA A 287 -1.84 -18.61 15.61
CA ALA A 287 -0.69 -19.03 14.84
C ALA A 287 -0.77 -20.54 14.53
N ARG A 288 -0.64 -20.94 13.29
CA ARG A 288 -0.49 -22.35 12.95
C ARG A 288 0.72 -22.83 13.72
N GLY A 289 0.50 -23.74 14.69
CA GLY A 289 1.59 -24.25 15.50
C GLY A 289 2.73 -24.67 14.55
N THR A 290 3.93 -24.23 14.84
CA THR A 290 5.13 -24.72 14.22
C THR A 290 5.17 -26.22 14.47
N GLY A 291 4.59 -27.00 13.55
CA GLY A 291 4.70 -28.44 13.58
C GLY A 291 6.18 -28.78 13.56
N ALA A 292 6.61 -29.42 14.64
CA ALA A 292 7.94 -29.95 14.83
C ALA A 292 8.28 -30.98 13.73
#